data_a815992ba39daf92ef3f2054fda52976
#
_entry.id   a815992ba39daf92ef3f2054fda52976
#
_cell.length_a   1.000
_cell.length_b   1.000
_cell.length_c   1.000
_cell.angle_alpha   90.00
_cell.angle_beta   90.00
_cell.angle_gamma   90.00
#
_symmetry.space_group_name_H-M   'P 1'
#
loop_
_entity.id
_entity.type
_entity.pdbx_description
1 polymer ?
#
loop_
_entity_poly.entity_id
_entity_poly.type
_entity_poly.pdbx_seq_one_letter_code
_entity_poly.pdbx_strand_id
1 'polypeptide(L)'
;DFSAIEARVLAWLAGEQWRLDAFRNGEDIYCASASQMFGVPVVKHGINGELRQKGKVAELACGYQGGSGALISMGALSMGLKEEELPDIIEQWRAASPHIVQFWWDMEKAAVDTVKTHEEHAAGRIRFQYYSGTLWMALPGGRKLAYLKPKLQPNRFGRMSLTFEGVGNAAGSGGWSRQETYGGKLSENATQGTARDILTEAMWRLEKAGFAIIAHVHDEVIIEASAGQHTVDGVCKIMSQNPSW
;
A
#
# COMPACT_ATOMS: atom_id res chain seq x y z
N ASP A 1 2.15 12.90 11.66
CA ASP A 1 2.19 11.77 10.73
C ASP A 1 0.90 11.67 9.92
N PHE A 2 0.90 10.81 8.91
CA PHE A 2 -0.28 10.46 8.14
C PHE A 2 -0.88 9.15 8.66
N SER A 3 -1.92 9.22 9.46
CA SER A 3 -2.57 8.02 10.01
C SER A 3 -3.02 7.04 8.92
N ALA A 4 -2.49 5.81 8.97
CA ALA A 4 -2.82 4.71 8.05
C ALA A 4 -2.67 5.07 6.55
N ILE A 5 -1.62 5.82 6.17
CA ILE A 5 -1.46 6.35 4.81
C ILE A 5 -1.48 5.25 3.74
N GLU A 6 -0.85 4.11 3.98
CA GLU A 6 -0.83 3.00 3.02
C GLU A 6 -2.24 2.47 2.74
N ALA A 7 -3.05 2.24 3.78
CA ALA A 7 -4.42 1.75 3.60
C ALA A 7 -5.30 2.78 2.86
N ARG A 8 -5.09 4.08 3.12
CA ARG A 8 -5.78 5.18 2.41
C ARG A 8 -5.39 5.21 0.94
N VAL A 9 -4.09 5.17 0.64
CA VAL A 9 -3.57 5.22 -0.73
C VAL A 9 -3.96 3.96 -1.51
N LEU A 10 -3.87 2.77 -0.91
CA LEU A 10 -4.29 1.52 -1.54
C LEU A 10 -5.79 1.57 -1.90
N ALA A 11 -6.65 2.00 -0.95
CA ALA A 11 -8.07 2.15 -1.20
C ALA A 11 -8.36 3.16 -2.34
N TRP A 12 -7.61 4.26 -2.39
CA TRP A 12 -7.76 5.27 -3.44
C TRP A 12 -7.29 4.79 -4.81
N LEU A 13 -6.16 4.08 -4.88
CA LEU A 13 -5.64 3.51 -6.13
C LEU A 13 -6.57 2.45 -6.70
N ALA A 14 -7.11 1.59 -5.83
CA ALA A 14 -8.01 0.51 -6.19
C ALA A 14 -9.46 0.95 -6.41
N GLY A 15 -9.87 2.11 -5.88
CA GLY A 15 -11.27 2.56 -5.90
C GLY A 15 -12.17 1.83 -4.91
N GLU A 16 -11.63 1.36 -3.76
CA GLU A 16 -12.39 0.65 -2.72
C GLU A 16 -13.21 1.64 -1.89
N GLN A 17 -14.43 1.95 -2.36
CA GLN A 17 -15.20 3.09 -1.90
C GLN A 17 -15.58 3.05 -0.41
N TRP A 18 -15.99 1.90 0.12
CA TRP A 18 -16.38 1.81 1.53
C TRP A 18 -15.22 2.16 2.48
N ARG A 19 -13.98 1.83 2.11
CA ARG A 19 -12.79 2.21 2.87
C ARG A 19 -12.54 3.71 2.85
N LEU A 20 -12.72 4.32 1.68
CA LEU A 20 -12.60 5.78 1.54
C LEU A 20 -13.66 6.49 2.38
N ASP A 21 -14.87 5.96 2.43
CA ASP A 21 -15.95 6.52 3.24
C ASP A 21 -15.70 6.34 4.75
N ALA A 22 -15.23 5.16 5.18
CA ALA A 22 -14.80 4.92 6.56
C ALA A 22 -13.72 5.94 6.99
N PHE A 23 -12.71 6.20 6.15
CA PHE A 23 -11.70 7.21 6.44
C PHE A 23 -12.25 8.64 6.47
N ARG A 24 -13.19 9.01 5.60
CA ARG A 24 -13.85 10.34 5.60
C ARG A 24 -14.66 10.55 6.86
N ASN A 25 -15.30 9.51 7.34
CA ASN A 25 -16.11 9.52 8.56
C ASN A 25 -15.27 9.46 9.85
N GLY A 26 -13.95 9.32 9.75
CA GLY A 26 -13.05 9.19 10.91
C GLY A 26 -13.20 7.85 11.65
N GLU A 27 -13.67 6.81 10.97
CA GLU A 27 -13.88 5.49 11.55
C GLU A 27 -12.54 4.78 11.81
N ASP A 28 -12.51 3.89 12.82
CA ASP A 28 -11.38 2.97 13.02
C ASP A 28 -11.39 1.92 11.91
N ILE A 29 -10.42 1.98 11.00
CA ILE A 29 -10.36 1.10 9.82
C ILE A 29 -10.37 -0.39 10.19
N TYR A 30 -9.84 -0.78 11.34
CA TYR A 30 -9.83 -2.16 11.78
C TYR A 30 -11.23 -2.63 12.20
N CYS A 31 -12.01 -1.74 12.83
CA CYS A 31 -13.42 -1.98 13.13
C CYS A 31 -14.25 -2.05 11.84
N ALA A 32 -14.06 -1.08 10.96
CA ALA A 32 -14.76 -1.03 9.68
C ALA A 32 -14.48 -2.28 8.83
N SER A 33 -13.21 -2.71 8.75
CA SER A 33 -12.82 -3.93 8.04
C SER A 33 -13.46 -5.17 8.67
N ALA A 34 -13.39 -5.31 9.98
CA ALA A 34 -14.05 -6.43 10.67
C ALA A 34 -15.58 -6.42 10.42
N SER A 35 -16.21 -5.25 10.44
CA SER A 35 -17.64 -5.13 10.14
C SER A 35 -17.99 -5.61 8.73
N GLN A 36 -17.18 -5.26 7.75
CA GLN A 36 -17.36 -5.72 6.37
C GLN A 36 -17.09 -7.23 6.21
N MET A 37 -16.03 -7.74 6.84
CA MET A 37 -15.67 -9.15 6.79
C MET A 37 -16.74 -10.07 7.39
N PHE A 38 -17.30 -9.68 8.54
CA PHE A 38 -18.21 -10.53 9.32
C PHE A 38 -19.69 -10.16 9.15
N GLY A 39 -20.01 -9.08 8.45
CA GLY A 39 -21.40 -8.62 8.22
C GLY A 39 -22.10 -8.17 9.51
N VAL A 40 -21.36 -7.78 10.54
CA VAL A 40 -21.89 -7.34 11.85
C VAL A 40 -21.23 -6.03 12.29
N PRO A 41 -21.94 -5.17 13.05
CA PRO A 41 -21.34 -3.95 13.59
C PRO A 41 -20.19 -4.29 14.55
N VAL A 42 -19.03 -3.65 14.40
CA VAL A 42 -17.85 -3.80 15.28
C VAL A 42 -17.46 -2.43 15.83
N VAL A 43 -17.43 -2.31 17.15
CA VAL A 43 -17.06 -1.07 17.84
C VAL A 43 -15.92 -1.36 18.82
N LYS A 44 -14.85 -0.56 18.75
CA LYS A 44 -13.57 -0.78 19.47
C LYS A 44 -13.73 -1.15 20.96
N HIS A 45 -14.65 -0.51 21.67
CA HIS A 45 -14.92 -0.76 23.09
C HIS A 45 -16.42 -1.05 23.31
N GLY A 46 -17.05 -1.80 22.40
CA GLY A 46 -18.50 -2.07 22.41
C GLY A 46 -18.83 -3.37 21.70
N ILE A 47 -19.93 -3.36 20.94
CA ILE A 47 -20.47 -4.55 20.26
C ILE A 47 -19.42 -5.19 19.35
N ASN A 48 -19.21 -6.50 19.51
CA ASN A 48 -18.29 -7.34 18.72
C ASN A 48 -16.84 -6.81 18.69
N GLY A 49 -16.42 -6.08 19.73
CA GLY A 49 -15.11 -5.44 19.77
C GLY A 49 -13.93 -6.41 19.67
N GLU A 50 -14.11 -7.68 20.01
CA GLU A 50 -13.12 -8.75 19.86
C GLU A 50 -12.79 -9.03 18.38
N LEU A 51 -13.74 -8.81 17.47
CA LEU A 51 -13.52 -9.00 16.02
C LEU A 51 -12.56 -7.95 15.44
N ARG A 52 -12.41 -6.79 16.10
CA ARG A 52 -11.48 -5.75 15.67
C ARG A 52 -10.05 -6.29 15.51
N GLN A 53 -9.64 -7.23 16.37
CA GLN A 53 -8.30 -7.84 16.29
C GLN A 53 -8.13 -8.64 14.99
N LYS A 54 -9.15 -9.38 14.58
CA LYS A 54 -9.16 -10.10 13.28
C LYS A 54 -9.10 -9.12 12.11
N GLY A 55 -9.88 -8.04 12.16
CA GLY A 55 -9.80 -6.96 11.18
C GLY A 55 -8.41 -6.32 11.11
N LYS A 56 -7.76 -6.07 12.26
CA LYS A 56 -6.41 -5.51 12.30
C LYS A 56 -5.38 -6.41 11.61
N VAL A 57 -5.37 -7.69 11.95
CA VAL A 57 -4.43 -8.66 11.35
C VAL A 57 -4.65 -8.75 9.84
N ALA A 58 -5.91 -8.84 9.41
CA ALA A 58 -6.26 -8.90 8.00
C ALA A 58 -5.81 -7.65 7.23
N GLU A 59 -6.04 -6.45 7.79
CA GLU A 59 -5.60 -5.18 7.17
C GLU A 59 -4.08 -5.12 6.98
N LEU A 60 -3.32 -5.54 7.97
CA LEU A 60 -1.86 -5.49 7.91
C LEU A 60 -1.27 -6.50 6.90
N ALA A 61 -1.91 -7.64 6.69
CA ALA A 61 -1.35 -8.74 5.91
C ALA A 61 -1.94 -8.89 4.51
N CYS A 62 -3.25 -8.65 4.33
CA CYS A 62 -3.95 -9.01 3.10
C CYS A 62 -3.87 -7.96 1.99
N GLY A 63 -3.57 -6.69 2.31
CA GLY A 63 -3.59 -5.58 1.34
C GLY A 63 -2.76 -5.78 0.08
N TYR A 64 -1.72 -6.60 0.16
CA TYR A 64 -0.77 -6.86 -0.93
C TYR A 64 -0.72 -8.34 -1.33
N GLN A 65 -1.89 -8.98 -1.42
CA GLN A 65 -2.04 -10.38 -1.83
C GLN A 65 -1.45 -11.39 -0.83
N GLY A 66 -1.28 -10.99 0.45
CA GLY A 66 -0.78 -11.86 1.49
C GLY A 66 -1.68 -13.07 1.73
N GLY A 67 -1.06 -14.21 2.09
CA GLY A 67 -1.71 -15.44 2.50
C GLY A 67 -1.45 -15.75 3.98
N SER A 68 -1.76 -16.98 4.43
CA SER A 68 -1.61 -17.39 5.85
C SER A 68 -0.20 -17.15 6.39
N GLY A 69 0.85 -17.37 5.58
CA GLY A 69 2.22 -17.07 5.99
C GLY A 69 2.47 -15.58 6.28
N ALA A 70 1.83 -14.66 5.54
CA ALA A 70 1.92 -13.23 5.81
C ALA A 70 1.21 -12.86 7.12
N LEU A 71 0.03 -13.43 7.38
CA LEU A 71 -0.67 -13.22 8.66
C LEU A 71 0.17 -13.70 9.85
N ILE A 72 0.78 -14.89 9.74
CA ILE A 72 1.67 -15.44 10.77
C ILE A 72 2.86 -14.50 11.00
N SER A 73 3.51 -14.03 9.92
CA SER A 73 4.64 -13.10 10.00
C SER A 73 4.26 -11.77 10.68
N MET A 74 3.03 -11.31 10.49
CA MET A 74 2.47 -10.10 11.11
C MET A 74 1.96 -10.33 12.53
N GLY A 75 2.21 -11.52 13.10
CA GLY A 75 1.91 -11.83 14.49
C GLY A 75 0.49 -12.34 14.75
N ALA A 76 -0.22 -12.86 13.76
CA ALA A 76 -1.58 -13.39 13.91
C ALA A 76 -1.71 -14.35 15.10
N LEU A 77 -0.78 -15.30 15.22
CA LEU A 77 -0.80 -16.31 16.28
C LEU A 77 -0.52 -15.68 17.66
N SER A 78 0.40 -14.73 17.74
CA SER A 78 0.69 -14.01 19.00
C SER A 78 -0.47 -13.09 19.44
N MET A 79 -1.35 -12.73 18.50
CA MET A 79 -2.56 -11.95 18.74
C MET A 79 -3.78 -12.83 19.08
N GLY A 80 -3.58 -14.15 19.27
CA GLY A 80 -4.61 -15.09 19.72
C GLY A 80 -5.42 -15.74 18.60
N LEU A 81 -5.05 -15.57 17.32
CA LEU A 81 -5.68 -16.29 16.23
C LEU A 81 -5.07 -17.68 16.09
N LYS A 82 -5.89 -18.66 15.70
CA LYS A 82 -5.44 -20.00 15.41
C LYS A 82 -5.08 -20.13 13.93
N GLU A 83 -4.11 -20.97 13.61
CA GLU A 83 -3.66 -21.17 12.22
C GLU A 83 -4.79 -21.65 11.31
N GLU A 84 -5.70 -22.47 11.83
CA GLU A 84 -6.87 -22.98 11.13
C GLU A 84 -7.90 -21.90 10.75
N GLU A 85 -7.91 -20.73 11.44
CA GLU A 85 -8.81 -19.61 11.15
C GLU A 85 -8.27 -18.70 10.02
N LEU A 86 -6.97 -18.77 9.73
CA LEU A 86 -6.32 -17.82 8.82
C LEU A 86 -6.84 -17.87 7.37
N PRO A 87 -7.12 -19.06 6.78
CA PRO A 87 -7.70 -19.12 5.44
C PRO A 87 -9.04 -18.38 5.34
N ASP A 88 -9.93 -18.60 6.31
CA ASP A 88 -11.25 -17.98 6.34
C ASP A 88 -11.16 -16.46 6.51
N ILE A 89 -10.24 -15.97 7.35
CA ILE A 89 -9.98 -14.54 7.51
C ILE A 89 -9.52 -13.90 6.20
N ILE A 90 -8.64 -14.56 5.44
CA ILE A 90 -8.16 -14.09 4.15
C ILE A 90 -9.31 -14.04 3.14
N GLU A 91 -10.12 -15.08 3.08
CA GLU A 91 -11.27 -15.16 2.16
C GLU A 91 -12.28 -14.05 2.46
N GLN A 92 -12.65 -13.87 3.73
CA GLN A 92 -13.58 -12.82 4.16
C GLN A 92 -13.03 -11.43 3.85
N TRP A 93 -11.73 -11.19 4.10
CA TRP A 93 -11.11 -9.90 3.78
C TRP A 93 -11.13 -9.61 2.28
N ARG A 94 -10.80 -10.61 1.45
CA ARG A 94 -10.82 -10.49 -0.01
C ARG A 94 -12.22 -10.27 -0.55
N ALA A 95 -13.21 -10.99 0.00
CA ALA A 95 -14.62 -10.80 -0.34
C ALA A 95 -15.12 -9.38 0.03
N ALA A 96 -14.66 -8.84 1.16
CA ALA A 96 -14.96 -7.48 1.60
C ALA A 96 -14.20 -6.39 0.82
N SER A 97 -13.17 -6.75 0.06
CA SER A 97 -12.29 -5.79 -0.64
C SER A 97 -12.09 -6.15 -2.13
N PRO A 98 -13.18 -6.32 -2.90
CA PRO A 98 -13.10 -6.84 -4.26
C PRO A 98 -12.33 -5.93 -5.22
N HIS A 99 -12.38 -4.62 -5.03
CA HIS A 99 -11.65 -3.67 -5.87
C HIS A 99 -10.14 -3.73 -5.63
N ILE A 100 -9.70 -3.95 -4.38
CA ILE A 100 -8.27 -4.16 -4.09
C ILE A 100 -7.79 -5.47 -4.71
N VAL A 101 -8.57 -6.53 -4.58
CA VAL A 101 -8.26 -7.83 -5.21
C VAL A 101 -8.14 -7.69 -6.74
N GLN A 102 -9.11 -7.02 -7.37
CA GLN A 102 -9.07 -6.75 -8.81
C GLN A 102 -7.85 -5.90 -9.20
N PHE A 103 -7.51 -4.89 -8.39
CA PHE A 103 -6.35 -4.04 -8.64
C PHE A 103 -5.03 -4.83 -8.69
N TRP A 104 -4.83 -5.85 -7.86
CA TRP A 104 -3.64 -6.71 -7.98
C TRP A 104 -3.53 -7.39 -9.34
N TRP A 105 -4.64 -7.93 -9.82
CA TRP A 105 -4.67 -8.62 -11.12
C TRP A 105 -4.49 -7.65 -12.29
N ASP A 106 -5.08 -6.48 -12.20
CA ASP A 106 -4.93 -5.43 -13.22
C ASP A 106 -3.48 -4.92 -13.27
N MET A 107 -2.84 -4.73 -12.12
CA MET A 107 -1.42 -4.35 -12.03
C MET A 107 -0.50 -5.39 -12.66
N GLU A 108 -0.71 -6.66 -12.35
CA GLU A 108 0.08 -7.74 -12.94
C GLU A 108 -0.13 -7.83 -14.44
N LYS A 109 -1.40 -7.82 -14.87
CA LYS A 109 -1.76 -7.89 -16.28
C LYS A 109 -1.14 -6.72 -17.05
N ALA A 110 -1.31 -5.48 -16.61
CA ALA A 110 -0.77 -4.30 -17.27
C ALA A 110 0.76 -4.36 -17.37
N ALA A 111 1.47 -4.74 -16.31
CA ALA A 111 2.92 -4.89 -16.31
C ALA A 111 3.40 -5.98 -17.29
N VAL A 112 2.74 -7.14 -17.29
CA VAL A 112 3.05 -8.27 -18.17
C VAL A 112 2.79 -7.90 -19.63
N ASP A 113 1.64 -7.30 -19.94
CA ASP A 113 1.28 -6.92 -21.29
C ASP A 113 2.24 -5.84 -21.83
N THR A 114 2.64 -4.87 -21.01
CA THR A 114 3.63 -3.86 -21.38
C THR A 114 4.99 -4.49 -21.74
N VAL A 115 5.43 -5.51 -21.00
CA VAL A 115 6.70 -6.22 -21.30
C VAL A 115 6.58 -7.05 -22.58
N LYS A 116 5.39 -7.59 -22.90
CA LYS A 116 5.16 -8.38 -24.12
C LYS A 116 5.05 -7.53 -25.36
N THR A 117 4.30 -6.43 -25.29
CA THR A 117 3.95 -5.63 -26.47
C THR A 117 4.86 -4.42 -26.68
N HIS A 118 5.54 -3.98 -25.60
CA HIS A 118 6.26 -2.71 -25.52
C HIS A 118 5.36 -1.47 -25.68
N GLU A 119 4.06 -1.65 -25.58
CA GLU A 119 3.06 -0.58 -25.57
C GLU A 119 2.73 -0.17 -24.13
N GLU A 120 2.20 1.04 -23.96
CA GLU A 120 1.73 1.51 -22.65
C GLU A 120 0.44 0.79 -22.25
N HIS A 121 0.39 0.26 -21.02
CA HIS A 121 -0.80 -0.29 -20.39
C HIS A 121 -1.02 0.34 -19.03
N ALA A 122 -2.26 0.34 -18.55
CA ALA A 122 -2.64 0.98 -17.29
C ALA A 122 -3.46 0.05 -16.40
N ALA A 123 -3.31 0.24 -15.09
CA ALA A 123 -4.16 -0.30 -14.04
C ALA A 123 -4.66 0.88 -13.18
N GLY A 124 -5.89 1.32 -13.42
CA GLY A 124 -6.44 2.52 -12.81
C GLY A 124 -5.58 3.77 -13.08
N ARG A 125 -4.99 4.32 -12.02
CA ARG A 125 -4.14 5.52 -12.07
C ARG A 125 -2.66 5.22 -12.33
N ILE A 126 -2.27 3.97 -12.33
CA ILE A 126 -0.89 3.52 -12.55
C ILE A 126 -0.72 3.18 -14.02
N ARG A 127 0.39 3.64 -14.63
CA ARG A 127 0.73 3.36 -16.02
C ARG A 127 2.05 2.63 -16.11
N PHE A 128 2.14 1.67 -17.01
CA PHE A 128 3.35 0.93 -17.29
C PHE A 128 3.84 1.28 -18.69
N GLN A 129 5.12 1.60 -18.82
CA GLN A 129 5.79 1.97 -20.06
C GLN A 129 7.08 1.14 -20.20
N TYR A 130 7.42 0.75 -21.42
CA TYR A 130 8.66 0.02 -21.69
C TYR A 130 9.55 0.83 -22.61
N TYR A 131 10.73 1.20 -22.15
CA TYR A 131 11.76 1.84 -22.97
C TYR A 131 13.15 1.64 -22.38
N SER A 132 14.18 1.64 -23.23
CA SER A 132 15.59 1.46 -22.84
C SER A 132 15.84 0.20 -21.99
N GLY A 133 15.14 -0.92 -22.30
CA GLY A 133 15.32 -2.18 -21.58
C GLY A 133 14.77 -2.20 -20.15
N THR A 134 13.91 -1.26 -19.81
CA THR A 134 13.34 -1.07 -18.47
C THR A 134 11.83 -0.96 -18.55
N LEU A 135 11.13 -1.68 -17.67
CA LEU A 135 9.71 -1.45 -17.38
C LEU A 135 9.61 -0.34 -16.34
N TRP A 136 8.88 0.71 -16.67
CA TRP A 136 8.63 1.86 -15.84
C TRP A 136 7.20 1.84 -15.34
N MET A 137 7.01 1.93 -14.02
CA MET A 137 5.73 2.15 -13.39
C MET A 137 5.60 3.63 -13.05
N ALA A 138 4.75 4.36 -13.75
CA ALA A 138 4.46 5.76 -13.49
C ALA A 138 3.37 5.89 -12.41
N LEU A 139 3.70 6.61 -11.35
CA LEU A 139 2.80 6.92 -10.23
C LEU A 139 1.94 8.17 -10.55
N PRO A 140 0.82 8.37 -9.84
CA PRO A 140 -0.08 9.51 -10.08
C PRO A 140 0.62 10.87 -10.03
N GLY A 141 1.62 11.05 -9.16
CA GLY A 141 2.45 12.26 -9.06
C GLY A 141 3.47 12.46 -10.18
N GLY A 142 3.54 11.54 -11.16
CA GLY A 142 4.46 11.60 -12.30
C GLY A 142 5.82 10.97 -12.07
N ARG A 143 6.18 10.61 -10.82
CA ARG A 143 7.40 9.84 -10.53
C ARG A 143 7.30 8.43 -11.07
N LYS A 144 8.43 7.84 -11.46
CA LYS A 144 8.49 6.49 -12.03
C LYS A 144 9.35 5.57 -11.20
N LEU A 145 8.89 4.32 -11.03
CA LEU A 145 9.67 3.23 -10.45
C LEU A 145 10.21 2.37 -11.58
N ALA A 146 11.48 1.97 -11.48
CA ALA A 146 12.20 1.23 -12.50
C ALA A 146 12.28 -0.26 -12.18
N TYR A 147 11.90 -1.11 -13.12
CA TYR A 147 12.11 -2.55 -13.12
C TYR A 147 13.07 -2.91 -14.26
N LEU A 148 14.35 -3.08 -13.91
CA LEU A 148 15.41 -3.20 -14.90
C LEU A 148 15.44 -4.59 -15.55
N LYS A 149 15.72 -4.63 -16.86
CA LYS A 149 15.80 -5.86 -17.65
C LYS A 149 14.65 -6.84 -17.37
N PRO A 150 13.39 -6.39 -17.47
CA PRO A 150 12.23 -7.23 -17.17
C PRO A 150 12.20 -8.44 -18.12
N LYS A 151 11.80 -9.60 -17.58
CA LYS A 151 11.63 -10.84 -18.33
C LYS A 151 10.43 -11.61 -17.78
N LEU A 152 9.76 -12.35 -18.67
CA LEU A 152 8.76 -13.32 -18.30
C LEU A 152 9.44 -14.69 -18.20
N GLN A 153 9.41 -15.31 -17.02
CA GLN A 153 10.05 -16.60 -16.74
C GLN A 153 9.11 -17.48 -15.91
N PRO A 154 9.18 -18.81 -16.06
CA PRO A 154 8.46 -19.69 -15.15
C PRO A 154 8.93 -19.49 -13.70
N ASN A 155 7.99 -19.32 -12.79
CA ASN A 155 8.26 -19.31 -11.35
C ASN A 155 8.40 -20.74 -10.80
N ARG A 156 8.66 -20.84 -9.50
CA ARG A 156 8.80 -22.16 -8.80
C ARG A 156 7.55 -23.07 -8.92
N PHE A 157 6.41 -22.51 -9.32
CA PHE A 157 5.16 -23.25 -9.53
C PHE A 157 4.87 -23.51 -11.01
N GLY A 158 5.81 -23.25 -11.92
CA GLY A 158 5.67 -23.41 -13.36
C GLY A 158 4.78 -22.36 -14.06
N ARG A 159 4.33 -21.32 -13.35
CA ARG A 159 3.55 -20.21 -13.94
C ARG A 159 4.50 -19.12 -14.43
N MET A 160 4.16 -18.54 -15.60
CA MET A 160 4.91 -17.37 -16.11
C MET A 160 4.76 -16.20 -15.16
N SER A 161 5.87 -15.68 -14.68
CA SER A 161 5.96 -14.58 -13.73
C SER A 161 6.87 -13.48 -14.27
N LEU A 162 6.59 -12.24 -13.93
CA LEU A 162 7.44 -11.10 -14.25
C LEU A 162 8.64 -11.08 -13.32
N THR A 163 9.83 -10.98 -13.89
CA THR A 163 11.09 -10.85 -13.15
C THR A 163 11.86 -9.62 -13.62
N PHE A 164 12.70 -9.06 -12.76
CA PHE A 164 13.55 -7.90 -13.05
C PHE A 164 14.87 -8.01 -12.31
N GLU A 165 15.89 -7.24 -12.68
CA GLU A 165 17.14 -7.15 -11.97
C GLU A 165 17.13 -6.01 -10.94
N GLY A 166 17.60 -6.29 -9.73
CA GLY A 166 17.64 -5.33 -8.63
C GLY A 166 18.41 -5.83 -7.42
N VAL A 167 18.51 -5.00 -6.40
CA VAL A 167 19.11 -5.40 -5.12
C VAL A 167 18.17 -6.34 -4.38
N GLY A 168 18.64 -7.51 -3.99
CA GLY A 168 17.87 -8.51 -3.24
C GLY A 168 17.58 -8.04 -1.81
N ASN A 169 16.35 -8.26 -1.35
CA ASN A 169 15.90 -7.91 0.01
C ASN A 169 16.07 -9.06 1.02
N ALA A 170 16.54 -10.24 0.59
CA ALA A 170 16.74 -11.35 1.51
C ALA A 170 17.92 -11.09 2.45
N ALA A 171 17.72 -11.35 3.74
CA ALA A 171 18.79 -11.23 4.73
C ALA A 171 20.04 -12.03 4.29
N GLY A 172 21.16 -11.33 4.10
CA GLY A 172 22.42 -11.93 3.66
C GLY A 172 22.69 -11.91 2.14
N SER A 173 21.71 -11.47 1.30
CA SER A 173 21.87 -11.41 -0.17
C SER A 173 21.95 -9.98 -0.71
N GLY A 174 22.64 -9.06 -0.05
CA GLY A 174 22.75 -7.64 -0.44
C GLY A 174 23.37 -7.38 -1.82
N GLY A 175 23.35 -8.37 -2.73
CA GLY A 175 23.85 -8.29 -4.08
C GLY A 175 22.78 -8.04 -5.13
N TRP A 176 23.24 -7.61 -6.30
CA TRP A 176 22.42 -7.44 -7.49
C TRP A 176 21.99 -8.81 -8.03
N SER A 177 20.69 -9.05 -8.12
CA SER A 177 20.15 -10.35 -8.55
C SER A 177 18.80 -10.20 -9.24
N ARG A 178 18.36 -11.29 -9.88
CA ARG A 178 17.02 -11.33 -10.48
C ARG A 178 15.98 -11.57 -9.42
N GLN A 179 15.00 -10.67 -9.39
CA GLN A 179 13.87 -10.66 -8.46
C GLN A 179 12.59 -11.05 -9.19
N GLU A 180 11.74 -11.81 -8.53
CA GLU A 180 10.38 -12.08 -8.99
C GLU A 180 9.42 -11.00 -8.46
N THR A 181 8.41 -10.63 -9.28
CA THR A 181 7.34 -9.75 -8.86
C THR A 181 5.98 -10.26 -9.34
N TYR A 182 4.92 -9.78 -8.71
CA TYR A 182 3.54 -10.17 -8.95
C TYR A 182 2.60 -9.01 -8.60
N GLY A 183 1.32 -9.14 -8.87
CA GLY A 183 0.35 -8.06 -8.73
C GLY A 183 0.32 -7.40 -7.35
N GLY A 184 0.33 -8.22 -6.28
CA GLY A 184 0.38 -7.69 -4.91
C GLY A 184 1.65 -6.88 -4.63
N LYS A 185 2.82 -7.34 -5.09
CA LYS A 185 4.09 -6.61 -4.91
C LYS A 185 4.15 -5.33 -5.74
N LEU A 186 3.60 -5.35 -6.95
CA LEU A 186 3.47 -4.14 -7.76
C LEU A 186 2.53 -3.12 -7.11
N SER A 187 1.42 -3.59 -6.53
CA SER A 187 0.46 -2.75 -5.80
C SER A 187 1.09 -2.16 -4.53
N GLU A 188 1.88 -2.94 -3.78
CA GLU A 188 2.65 -2.46 -2.64
C GLU A 188 3.60 -1.32 -3.04
N ASN A 189 4.41 -1.53 -4.08
CA ASN A 189 5.35 -0.54 -4.57
C ASN A 189 4.64 0.74 -5.05
N ALA A 190 3.50 0.61 -5.74
CA ALA A 190 2.69 1.75 -6.17
C ALA A 190 2.13 2.52 -4.97
N THR A 191 1.62 1.81 -3.96
CA THR A 191 1.06 2.41 -2.74
C THR A 191 2.12 3.15 -1.94
N GLN A 192 3.22 2.50 -1.61
CA GLN A 192 4.33 3.11 -0.86
C GLN A 192 4.97 4.27 -1.62
N GLY A 193 5.15 4.09 -2.93
CA GLY A 193 5.66 5.17 -3.79
C GLY A 193 4.75 6.39 -3.79
N THR A 194 3.44 6.20 -3.94
CA THR A 194 2.45 7.30 -3.93
C THR A 194 2.35 7.95 -2.54
N ALA A 195 2.36 7.16 -1.45
CA ALA A 195 2.39 7.68 -0.08
C ALA A 195 3.63 8.57 0.14
N ARG A 196 4.79 8.16 -0.37
CA ARG A 196 6.02 8.97 -0.32
C ARG A 196 5.90 10.26 -1.11
N ASP A 197 5.22 10.25 -2.27
CA ASP A 197 4.99 11.45 -3.06
C ASP A 197 4.08 12.45 -2.34
N ILE A 198 3.04 11.95 -1.65
CA ILE A 198 2.14 12.77 -0.81
C ILE A 198 2.94 13.45 0.32
N LEU A 199 3.79 12.69 1.03
CA LEU A 199 4.64 13.25 2.08
C LEU A 199 5.61 14.31 1.52
N THR A 200 6.25 14.02 0.40
CA THR A 200 7.20 14.94 -0.24
C THR A 200 6.53 16.26 -0.62
N GLU A 201 5.33 16.20 -1.17
CA GLU A 201 4.57 17.40 -1.51
C GLU A 201 4.11 18.18 -0.27
N ALA A 202 3.72 17.48 0.80
CA ALA A 202 3.39 18.11 2.08
C ALA A 202 4.63 18.80 2.70
N MET A 203 5.80 18.16 2.67
CA MET A 203 7.06 18.75 3.11
C MET A 203 7.40 20.02 2.33
N TRP A 204 7.26 19.99 1.02
CA TRP A 204 7.51 21.15 0.16
C TRP A 204 6.57 22.34 0.47
N ARG A 205 5.28 22.07 0.77
CA ARG A 205 4.32 23.09 1.21
C ARG A 205 4.69 23.67 2.57
N LEU A 206 5.14 22.85 3.52
CA LEU A 206 5.60 23.27 4.83
C LEU A 206 6.84 24.17 4.71
N GLU A 207 7.81 23.78 3.89
CA GLU A 207 9.03 24.57 3.65
C GLU A 207 8.71 25.93 3.02
N LYS A 208 7.80 25.96 2.02
CA LYS A 208 7.30 27.24 1.45
C LYS A 208 6.54 28.10 2.45
N ALA A 209 5.91 27.51 3.45
CA ALA A 209 5.24 28.22 4.53
C ALA A 209 6.19 28.67 5.65
N GLY A 210 7.50 28.42 5.50
CA GLY A 210 8.54 28.89 6.44
C GLY A 210 8.81 27.93 7.60
N PHE A 211 8.35 26.68 7.55
CA PHE A 211 8.66 25.68 8.58
C PHE A 211 10.04 25.06 8.35
N ALA A 212 10.87 25.02 9.40
CA ALA A 212 12.17 24.37 9.37
C ALA A 212 12.03 22.85 9.57
N ILE A 213 11.99 22.09 8.48
CA ILE A 213 11.99 20.63 8.54
C ILE A 213 13.41 20.14 8.76
N ILE A 214 13.67 19.50 9.91
CA ILE A 214 14.99 18.97 10.28
C ILE A 214 15.14 17.48 9.96
N ALA A 215 14.04 16.73 9.92
CA ALA A 215 14.02 15.32 9.55
C ALA A 215 12.61 14.86 9.12
N HIS A 216 12.55 13.68 8.54
CA HIS A 216 11.32 12.94 8.33
C HIS A 216 11.57 11.46 8.64
N VAL A 217 10.56 10.75 9.13
CA VAL A 217 10.60 9.31 9.42
C VAL A 217 9.32 8.69 8.90
N HIS A 218 9.44 7.71 7.98
CA HIS A 218 8.30 7.06 7.33
C HIS A 218 7.31 8.06 6.72
N ASP A 219 6.20 8.34 7.40
CA ASP A 219 5.08 9.18 7.00
C ASP A 219 4.91 10.42 7.88
N GLU A 220 5.91 10.75 8.70
CA GLU A 220 5.92 11.91 9.57
C GLU A 220 7.06 12.88 9.26
N VAL A 221 6.88 14.13 9.68
CA VAL A 221 7.91 15.19 9.62
C VAL A 221 8.28 15.66 11.01
N ILE A 222 9.55 16.00 11.21
CA ILE A 222 10.07 16.61 12.42
C ILE A 222 10.43 18.04 12.09
N ILE A 223 9.80 18.99 12.78
CA ILE A 223 9.94 20.44 12.55
C ILE A 223 10.54 21.07 13.79
N GLU A 224 11.57 21.89 13.62
CA GLU A 224 12.08 22.79 14.66
C GLU A 224 11.33 24.11 14.59
N ALA A 225 10.77 24.55 15.72
CA ALA A 225 10.03 25.79 15.79
C ALA A 225 10.22 26.49 17.14
N SER A 226 10.29 27.83 17.12
CA SER A 226 10.29 28.62 18.35
C SER A 226 8.95 28.50 19.08
N ALA A 227 8.98 28.41 20.39
CA ALA A 227 7.78 28.31 21.21
C ALA A 227 6.82 29.48 20.91
N GLY A 228 5.56 29.16 20.63
CA GLY A 228 4.51 30.13 20.34
C GLY A 228 4.48 30.70 18.92
N GLN A 229 5.43 30.33 18.06
CA GLN A 229 5.47 30.82 16.66
C GLN A 229 4.56 30.01 15.74
N HIS A 230 4.45 28.70 15.97
CA HIS A 230 3.68 27.78 15.15
C HIS A 230 2.83 26.84 16.03
N THR A 231 1.76 26.33 15.46
CA THR A 231 0.87 25.35 16.12
C THR A 231 0.88 24.03 15.37
N VAL A 232 0.67 22.92 16.08
CA VAL A 232 0.51 21.58 15.47
C VAL A 232 -0.65 21.60 14.48
N ASP A 233 -1.77 22.27 14.80
CA ASP A 233 -2.92 22.40 13.91
C ASP A 233 -2.58 23.10 12.60
N GLY A 234 -1.73 24.12 12.64
CA GLY A 234 -1.23 24.80 11.45
C GLY A 234 -0.45 23.87 10.53
N VAL A 235 0.45 23.06 11.11
CA VAL A 235 1.20 22.02 10.37
C VAL A 235 0.25 20.96 9.80
N CYS A 236 -0.66 20.43 10.61
CA CYS A 236 -1.63 19.44 10.17
C CYS A 236 -2.51 19.94 9.02
N LYS A 237 -2.94 21.21 9.08
CA LYS A 237 -3.73 21.84 8.02
C LYS A 237 -2.98 21.91 6.68
N ILE A 238 -1.68 22.16 6.70
CA ILE A 238 -0.84 22.17 5.49
C ILE A 238 -0.61 20.75 4.98
N MET A 239 -0.27 19.82 5.89
CA MET A 239 -0.03 18.42 5.52
C MET A 239 -1.27 17.74 4.95
N SER A 240 -2.46 18.04 5.46
CA SER A 240 -3.73 17.43 5.02
C SER A 240 -4.26 17.96 3.68
N GLN A 241 -3.61 18.93 3.05
CA GLN A 241 -3.99 19.38 1.72
C GLN A 241 -3.73 18.28 0.69
N ASN A 242 -4.76 17.94 -0.08
CA ASN A 242 -4.60 16.97 -1.15
C ASN A 242 -3.67 17.49 -2.25
N PRO A 243 -2.84 16.61 -2.84
CA PRO A 243 -2.14 16.92 -4.08
C PRO A 243 -3.11 17.29 -5.22
N SER A 244 -2.60 18.00 -6.24
CA SER A 244 -3.39 18.37 -7.42
C SER A 244 -3.60 17.22 -8.42
N TRP A 245 -2.85 16.15 -8.28
CA TRP A 245 -2.87 14.95 -9.14
C TRP A 245 -3.69 13.79 -8.59
#